data_6b81cb3ccf28d1c9013369674c78d9f7
#
_entry.id   6b81cb3ccf28d1c9013369674c78d9f7
#
_cell.length_a   1.000
_cell.length_b   1.000
_cell.length_c   1.000
_cell.angle_alpha   90.00
_cell.angle_beta   90.00
_cell.angle_gamma   90.00
#
_symmetry.space_group_name_H-M   'P 1'
#
loop_
_entity.id
_entity.type
_entity.pdbx_description
1 polymer ?
#
loop_
_entity_poly.entity_id
_entity_poly.type
_entity_poly.pdbx_seq_one_letter_code
_entity_poly.pdbx_strand_id
1 'polypeptide(L)'
;MKFSSKVEKSGLSPMRKFHPYAVAAEAKGKKIYHLNIGQPDIETPKQFFDAIKHFEQPVLAYAPSPGMPVLIKAIQKYYDKLNMHFDESEILITTGGSE
;
A
#
# COMPACT_ATOMS: atom_id res chain seq x y z
N MET A 1 19.99 17.35 18.57
CA MET A 1 18.60 16.91 18.72
C MET A 1 18.63 15.43 19.12
N LYS A 2 17.98 15.04 20.21
CA LYS A 2 17.90 13.62 20.61
C LYS A 2 16.52 13.08 20.24
N PHE A 3 16.46 11.93 19.61
CA PHE A 3 15.20 11.23 19.36
C PHE A 3 14.70 10.53 20.64
N SER A 4 13.43 10.14 20.67
CA SER A 4 12.93 9.35 21.79
C SER A 4 13.63 7.99 21.82
N SER A 5 13.81 7.42 23.03
CA SER A 5 14.44 6.11 23.18
C SER A 5 13.72 4.97 22.46
N LYS A 6 12.43 5.14 22.14
CA LYS A 6 11.67 4.20 21.31
C LYS A 6 12.14 4.23 19.87
N VAL A 7 12.38 5.42 19.31
CA VAL A 7 12.89 5.59 17.95
C VAL A 7 14.33 5.08 17.83
N GLU A 8 15.18 5.39 18.83
CA GLU A 8 16.57 4.91 18.83
C GLU A 8 16.67 3.37 18.91
N LYS A 9 15.71 2.72 19.57
CA LYS A 9 15.62 1.26 19.68
C LYS A 9 14.89 0.61 18.48
N SER A 10 14.23 1.40 17.65
CA SER A 10 13.53 0.90 16.46
C SER A 10 14.55 0.53 15.40
N GLY A 11 14.79 -0.75 15.22
CA GLY A 11 15.67 -1.25 14.15
C GLY A 11 15.08 -1.09 12.76
N LEU A 12 15.92 -1.21 11.75
CA LEU A 12 15.46 -1.29 10.35
C LEU A 12 14.60 -2.55 10.15
N SER A 13 13.64 -2.46 9.22
CA SER A 13 12.82 -3.61 8.84
C SER A 13 13.69 -4.83 8.53
N PRO A 14 13.43 -6.01 9.13
CA PRO A 14 14.19 -7.23 8.86
C PRO A 14 14.25 -7.59 7.37
N MET A 15 13.21 -7.29 6.60
CA MET A 15 13.15 -7.52 5.15
C MET A 15 14.20 -6.71 4.38
N ARG A 16 14.61 -5.54 4.88
CA ARG A 16 15.58 -4.66 4.25
C ARG A 16 17.03 -4.96 4.66
N LYS A 17 17.24 -5.79 5.66
CA LYS A 17 18.57 -6.15 6.18
C LYS A 17 19.49 -6.70 5.09
N PHE A 18 18.97 -7.47 4.14
CA PHE A 18 19.73 -8.10 3.07
C PHE A 18 19.85 -7.25 1.81
N HIS A 19 19.19 -6.10 1.74
CA HIS A 19 19.22 -5.24 0.56
C HIS A 19 20.64 -4.85 0.12
N PRO A 20 21.57 -4.43 1.00
CA PRO A 20 22.95 -4.11 0.58
C PRO A 20 23.70 -5.29 -0.05
N TYR A 21 23.44 -6.50 0.44
CA TYR A 21 24.06 -7.71 -0.12
C TYR A 21 23.51 -8.06 -1.49
N ALA A 22 22.21 -7.87 -1.70
CA ALA A 22 21.58 -8.06 -3.02
C ALA A 22 22.15 -7.08 -4.03
N VAL A 23 22.22 -5.79 -3.71
CA VAL A 23 22.81 -4.75 -4.58
C VAL A 23 24.26 -5.07 -4.92
N ALA A 24 25.07 -5.47 -3.94
CA ALA A 24 26.48 -5.84 -4.18
C ALA A 24 26.64 -7.09 -5.05
N ALA A 25 25.69 -8.01 -5.01
CA ALA A 25 25.70 -9.21 -5.85
C ALA A 25 25.24 -8.89 -7.28
N GLU A 26 24.22 -8.06 -7.44
CA GLU A 26 23.73 -7.58 -8.74
C GLU A 26 24.82 -6.77 -9.48
N ALA A 27 25.55 -5.91 -8.76
CA ALA A 27 26.69 -5.18 -9.31
C ALA A 27 27.82 -6.11 -9.85
N LYS A 28 27.85 -7.35 -9.38
CA LYS A 28 28.76 -8.40 -9.88
C LYS A 28 28.13 -9.29 -10.97
N GLY A 29 27.01 -8.86 -11.54
CA GLY A 29 26.30 -9.57 -12.59
C GLY A 29 25.50 -10.81 -12.13
N LYS A 30 25.29 -11.00 -10.82
CA LYS A 30 24.46 -12.09 -10.31
C LYS A 30 22.99 -11.75 -10.38
N LYS A 31 22.17 -12.65 -10.90
CA LYS A 31 20.71 -12.51 -10.87
C LYS A 31 20.19 -12.82 -9.47
N ILE A 32 19.48 -11.88 -8.86
CA ILE A 32 18.87 -12.03 -7.54
C ILE A 32 17.36 -12.21 -7.69
N TYR A 33 16.79 -13.16 -6.97
CA TYR A 33 15.36 -13.39 -6.86
C TYR A 33 14.88 -12.93 -5.48
N HIS A 34 14.07 -11.87 -5.45
CA HIS A 34 13.53 -11.30 -4.22
C HIS A 34 12.26 -12.03 -3.78
N LEU A 35 12.39 -13.03 -2.91
CA LEU A 35 11.26 -13.78 -2.34
C LEU A 35 10.76 -13.20 -1.00
N ASN A 36 11.39 -12.13 -0.53
CA ASN A 36 11.10 -11.46 0.74
C ASN A 36 10.13 -10.28 0.61
N ILE A 37 9.68 -9.97 -0.60
CA ILE A 37 8.77 -8.86 -0.91
C ILE A 37 7.55 -9.45 -1.62
N GLY A 38 6.35 -9.17 -1.09
CA GLY A 38 5.08 -9.59 -1.69
C GLY A 38 4.65 -8.67 -2.83
N GLN A 39 5.56 -8.39 -3.78
CA GLN A 39 5.23 -7.58 -4.94
C GLN A 39 4.59 -8.47 -6.02
N PRO A 40 3.38 -8.13 -6.51
CA PRO A 40 2.78 -8.86 -7.61
C PRO A 40 3.64 -8.79 -8.89
N ASP A 41 3.70 -9.90 -9.61
CA ASP A 41 4.34 -10.01 -10.93
C ASP A 41 3.33 -10.07 -12.09
N ILE A 42 2.04 -9.93 -11.77
CA ILE A 42 0.95 -9.83 -12.73
C ILE A 42 0.67 -8.37 -13.09
N GLU A 43 0.19 -8.14 -14.30
CA GLU A 43 -0.18 -6.81 -14.76
C GLU A 43 -1.30 -6.20 -13.91
N THR A 44 -1.14 -4.93 -13.55
CA THR A 44 -2.22 -4.16 -12.90
C THR A 44 -3.41 -4.04 -13.85
N PRO A 45 -4.65 -4.28 -13.40
CA PRO A 45 -5.82 -4.18 -14.25
C PRO A 45 -5.90 -2.84 -14.99
N LYS A 46 -6.18 -2.90 -16.31
CA LYS A 46 -6.27 -1.72 -17.18
C LYS A 46 -7.24 -0.68 -16.65
N GLN A 47 -8.33 -1.10 -16.03
CA GLN A 47 -9.36 -0.24 -15.42
C GLN A 47 -8.78 0.73 -14.39
N PHE A 48 -7.71 0.35 -13.67
CA PHE A 48 -7.02 1.23 -12.74
C PHE A 48 -6.41 2.44 -13.47
N PHE A 49 -5.67 2.18 -14.55
CA PHE A 49 -5.03 3.24 -15.33
C PHE A 49 -6.06 4.09 -16.08
N ASP A 50 -7.11 3.47 -16.59
CA ASP A 50 -8.18 4.18 -17.29
C ASP A 50 -8.93 5.12 -16.32
N ALA A 51 -9.19 4.69 -15.08
CA ALA A 51 -9.80 5.55 -14.06
C ALA A 51 -8.92 6.78 -13.71
N ILE A 52 -7.60 6.59 -13.62
CA ILE A 52 -6.68 7.71 -13.36
C ILE A 52 -6.67 8.69 -14.55
N LYS A 53 -6.63 8.20 -15.78
CA LYS A 53 -6.61 9.03 -16.99
C LYS A 53 -7.87 9.88 -17.15
N HIS A 54 -9.02 9.37 -16.70
CA HIS A 54 -10.31 10.04 -16.80
C HIS A 54 -10.71 10.77 -15.50
N PHE A 55 -9.76 10.94 -14.58
CA PHE A 55 -9.98 11.69 -13.36
C PHE A 55 -9.87 13.19 -13.65
N GLU A 56 -11.01 13.80 -14.01
CA GLU A 56 -11.13 15.21 -14.37
C GLU A 56 -11.79 16.01 -13.24
N GLN A 57 -11.12 16.10 -12.11
CA GLN A 57 -11.57 16.95 -11.00
C GLN A 57 -10.85 18.31 -11.07
N PRO A 58 -11.57 19.43 -11.26
CA PRO A 58 -10.95 20.76 -11.37
C PRO A 58 -10.31 21.21 -10.06
N VAL A 59 -10.76 20.66 -8.93
CA VAL A 59 -10.22 20.94 -7.59
C VAL A 59 -10.01 19.65 -6.84
N LEU A 60 -8.81 19.41 -6.35
CA LEU A 60 -8.52 18.33 -5.41
C LEU A 60 -8.86 18.80 -3.99
N ALA A 61 -10.07 18.55 -3.55
CA ALA A 61 -10.54 18.88 -2.22
C ALA A 61 -10.11 17.82 -1.20
N TYR A 62 -10.20 18.16 0.09
CA TYR A 62 -10.03 17.18 1.16
C TYR A 62 -11.08 16.08 1.09
N ALA A 63 -10.65 14.85 1.31
CA ALA A 63 -11.56 13.73 1.54
C ALA A 63 -12.16 13.80 2.96
N PRO A 64 -13.36 13.25 3.17
CA PRO A 64 -13.89 13.03 4.52
C PRO A 64 -12.94 12.16 5.35
N SER A 65 -12.86 12.40 6.66
CA SER A 65 -11.91 11.69 7.56
C SER A 65 -11.99 10.15 7.48
N PRO A 66 -13.16 9.50 7.38
CA PRO A 66 -13.22 8.05 7.20
C PRO A 66 -12.91 7.59 5.77
N GLY A 67 -12.79 8.49 4.81
CA GLY A 67 -12.57 8.21 3.40
C GLY A 67 -13.75 8.62 2.51
N MET A 68 -13.56 8.49 1.21
CA MET A 68 -14.60 8.81 0.23
C MET A 68 -15.73 7.78 0.31
N PRO A 69 -17.01 8.23 0.45
CA PRO A 69 -18.14 7.31 0.58
C PRO A 69 -18.29 6.32 -0.58
N VAL A 70 -17.94 6.74 -1.80
CA VAL A 70 -17.95 5.86 -2.98
C VAL A 70 -16.96 4.70 -2.85
N LEU A 71 -15.79 4.94 -2.25
CA LEU A 71 -14.78 3.92 -2.03
C LEU A 71 -15.20 2.97 -0.90
N ILE A 72 -15.72 3.52 0.21
CA ILE A 72 -16.24 2.72 1.33
C ILE A 72 -17.32 1.74 0.83
N LYS A 73 -18.29 2.23 0.05
CA LYS A 73 -19.34 1.37 -0.55
C LYS A 73 -18.79 0.33 -1.53
N ALA A 74 -17.74 0.65 -2.25
CA ALA A 74 -17.09 -0.32 -3.14
C ALA A 74 -16.39 -1.42 -2.34
N ILE A 75 -15.76 -1.07 -1.22
CA ILE A 75 -15.11 -2.01 -0.29
C ILE A 75 -16.16 -2.92 0.37
N GLN A 76 -17.29 -2.37 0.85
CA GLN A 76 -18.40 -3.16 1.37
C GLN A 76 -18.83 -4.23 0.36
N LYS A 77 -19.13 -3.83 -0.89
CA LYS A 77 -19.52 -4.75 -1.96
C LYS A 77 -18.46 -5.80 -2.28
N TYR A 78 -17.19 -5.46 -2.11
CA TYR A 78 -16.11 -6.43 -2.29
C TYR A 78 -16.14 -7.49 -1.20
N TYR A 79 -16.26 -7.09 0.06
CA TYR A 79 -16.32 -8.02 1.19
C TYR A 79 -17.62 -8.82 1.25
N ASP A 80 -18.75 -8.25 0.83
CA ASP A 80 -20.02 -8.98 0.71
C ASP A 80 -19.90 -10.22 -0.18
N LYS A 81 -19.13 -10.13 -1.28
CA LYS A 81 -18.86 -11.30 -2.14
C LYS A 81 -18.07 -12.41 -1.45
N LEU A 82 -17.39 -12.09 -0.36
CA LEU A 82 -16.64 -13.03 0.48
C LEU A 82 -17.44 -13.47 1.71
N ASN A 83 -18.74 -13.14 1.78
CA ASN A 83 -19.62 -13.36 2.93
C ASN A 83 -19.12 -12.67 4.22
N MET A 84 -18.43 -11.53 4.07
CA MET A 84 -18.03 -10.66 5.17
C MET A 84 -18.79 -9.35 5.06
N HIS A 85 -19.61 -9.03 6.06
CA HIS A 85 -20.48 -7.86 6.07
C HIS A 85 -19.94 -6.84 7.06
N PHE A 86 -19.74 -5.61 6.59
CA PHE A 86 -19.26 -4.48 7.38
C PHE A 86 -20.18 -3.29 7.19
N ASP A 87 -20.48 -2.59 8.27
CA ASP A 87 -21.13 -1.29 8.19
C ASP A 87 -20.13 -0.21 7.71
N GLU A 88 -20.64 0.90 7.17
CA GLU A 88 -19.78 2.02 6.70
C GLU A 88 -18.87 2.54 7.82
N SER A 89 -19.33 2.51 9.07
CA SER A 89 -18.58 2.94 10.25
C SER A 89 -17.44 1.99 10.66
N GLU A 90 -17.40 0.79 10.12
CA GLU A 90 -16.36 -0.21 10.39
C GLU A 90 -15.23 -0.18 9.34
N ILE A 91 -15.33 0.73 8.36
CA ILE A 91 -14.35 0.87 7.28
C ILE A 91 -13.67 2.23 7.39
N LEU A 92 -12.36 2.23 7.51
CA LEU A 92 -11.52 3.41 7.50
C LEU A 92 -10.54 3.33 6.31
N ILE A 93 -10.50 4.38 5.51
CA ILE A 93 -9.56 4.49 4.39
C ILE A 93 -8.29 5.19 4.87
N THR A 94 -7.16 4.53 4.67
CA THR A 94 -5.84 5.02 5.05
C THR A 94 -4.90 5.06 3.84
N THR A 95 -3.80 5.79 3.95
CA THR A 95 -2.76 5.85 2.90
C THR A 95 -1.81 4.66 3.03
N GLY A 96 -2.32 3.49 2.72
CA GLY A 96 -1.66 2.20 2.91
C GLY A 96 -2.07 1.50 4.21
N GLY A 97 -2.05 0.17 4.21
CA GLY A 97 -2.55 -0.67 5.31
C GLY A 97 -1.72 -0.63 6.60
N SER A 98 -0.62 0.12 6.63
CA SER A 98 0.24 0.26 7.83
C SER A 98 0.00 1.55 8.60
N GLU A 99 -0.88 2.42 8.16
CA GLU A 99 -1.28 3.66 8.82
C GLU A 99 -2.39 3.40 9.86
#